data_7d8409618377bbbd8b7d1d6f80bb6efe
#
_entry.id   7d8409618377bbbd8b7d1d6f80bb6efe
#
_cell.length_a   1.000
_cell.length_b   1.000
_cell.length_c   1.000
_cell.angle_alpha   90.00
_cell.angle_beta   90.00
_cell.angle_gamma   90.00
#
_symmetry.space_group_name_H-M   'P 1'
#
loop_
_entity.id
_entity.type
_entity.pdbx_description
1 polymer ?
#
loop_
_entity_poly.entity_id
_entity_poly.type
_entity_poly.pdbx_seq_one_letter_code
_entity_poly.pdbx_strand_id
1 'polypeptide(L)'
;MTRFLSLVLALAMSMALAACSGGDAGSTANDTTSANTSQQGTAESGAQSGTPTEVTITSLNGSGEKADLTVPYDPQRIAILDMASLDILDALGVGDRVVGTADTSLEYLQDYISDEIENLGTIKEADLEAVMACEPDVIFIGGRLASSYDALSEIAPVVYLSTDTELGVVESVRQNATTIASLFGLEAQVDELMAGFDSRIQALAENAAGHTAIVGLVTSGSFNVLGNDGRCSMIGREIGYENIGVDAEIDTSTH
;
A
#
# COMPACT_ATOMS: atom_id res chain seq x y z
N MET A 1 -33.83 -7.69 -14.11
CA MET A 1 -35.02 -6.84 -13.85
C MET A 1 -34.95 -6.41 -12.42
N THR A 2 -34.53 -5.23 -12.09
CA THR A 2 -35.31 -4.08 -11.67
C THR A 2 -34.34 -2.92 -11.38
N ARG A 3 -34.47 -1.89 -12.18
CA ARG A 3 -33.78 -0.58 -12.02
C ARG A 3 -34.50 0.23 -10.94
N PHE A 4 -33.81 0.94 -10.10
CA PHE A 4 -34.26 2.13 -9.36
C PHE A 4 -33.03 3.00 -9.11
N LEU A 5 -33.00 4.09 -9.54
CA LEU A 5 -33.67 5.40 -9.72
C LEU A 5 -32.84 6.47 -9.02
N SER A 6 -32.32 7.34 -9.82
CA SER A 6 -31.58 8.56 -9.49
C SER A 6 -32.34 9.46 -8.49
N LEU A 7 -31.62 10.08 -7.57
CA LEU A 7 -32.07 11.29 -6.95
C LEU A 7 -30.96 12.35 -6.96
N VAL A 8 -31.14 13.30 -7.85
CA VAL A 8 -30.45 14.57 -7.94
C VAL A 8 -30.99 15.47 -6.83
N LEU A 9 -30.14 16.08 -6.02
CA LEU A 9 -30.50 17.25 -5.24
C LEU A 9 -29.40 18.30 -5.35
N ALA A 10 -29.72 19.30 -6.16
CA ALA A 10 -28.99 20.56 -6.26
C ALA A 10 -29.44 21.49 -5.11
N LEU A 11 -28.54 22.15 -4.42
CA LEU A 11 -28.85 23.34 -3.65
C LEU A 11 -27.70 24.34 -3.65
N ALA A 12 -27.90 25.32 -4.44
CA ALA A 12 -27.75 26.77 -4.43
C ALA A 12 -26.71 27.44 -3.52
N MET A 13 -25.98 28.28 -4.22
CA MET A 13 -25.16 29.43 -3.86
C MET A 13 -25.72 30.32 -2.73
N SER A 14 -24.81 30.85 -1.92
CA SER A 14 -24.98 32.19 -1.34
C SER A 14 -23.64 32.91 -1.33
N MET A 15 -23.53 33.91 -2.19
CA MET A 15 -22.53 34.99 -2.17
C MET A 15 -22.80 35.91 -0.98
N ALA A 16 -21.75 36.35 -0.31
CA ALA A 16 -21.74 37.60 0.43
C ALA A 16 -20.44 38.33 0.18
N LEU A 17 -20.53 39.38 -0.65
CA LEU A 17 -19.57 40.45 -0.76
C LEU A 17 -19.73 41.42 0.43
N ALA A 18 -18.62 41.83 1.01
CA ALA A 18 -18.55 43.12 1.70
C ALA A 18 -17.22 43.79 1.36
N ALA A 19 -17.35 44.88 0.72
CA ALA A 19 -16.30 45.78 0.27
C ALA A 19 -16.20 47.01 1.19
N CYS A 20 -15.07 47.72 1.01
CA CYS A 20 -14.81 49.16 1.32
C CYS A 20 -14.37 49.48 2.76
N SER A 21 -13.44 50.35 3.02
CA SER A 21 -12.90 51.57 2.42
C SER A 21 -11.91 52.08 3.47
N GLY A 22 -10.69 52.57 3.25
CA GLY A 22 -10.34 53.77 2.57
C GLY A 22 -9.77 54.79 3.56
N GLY A 23 -8.64 55.44 3.18
CA GLY A 23 -8.18 56.70 3.74
C GLY A 23 -6.98 56.61 4.69
N ASP A 24 -5.95 57.25 4.57
CA ASP A 24 -5.24 58.29 3.86
C ASP A 24 -4.25 58.94 4.83
N ALA A 25 -3.06 59.18 4.31
CA ALA A 25 -2.07 60.23 4.54
C ALA A 25 -1.52 60.60 5.94
N GLY A 26 -0.19 60.70 5.98
CA GLY A 26 0.50 61.59 6.90
C GLY A 26 1.96 61.25 7.20
N SER A 27 2.84 61.61 6.29
CA SER A 27 4.17 62.22 6.35
C SER A 27 4.79 62.56 7.73
N THR A 28 6.04 62.21 7.94
CA THR A 28 7.28 62.97 8.05
C THR A 28 8.34 62.31 8.89
N ALA A 29 9.44 62.02 8.27
CA ALA A 29 10.86 62.34 8.46
C ALA A 29 11.57 62.12 9.82
N ASN A 30 12.74 61.49 9.65
CA ASN A 30 14.03 61.64 10.34
C ASN A 30 14.19 61.07 11.77
N ASP A 31 15.18 60.30 12.08
CA ASP A 31 16.64 60.45 11.99
C ASP A 31 17.39 59.22 12.50
N THR A 32 18.48 58.89 11.89
CA THR A 32 19.68 58.14 12.18
C THR A 32 19.89 57.57 13.60
N THR A 33 20.19 56.27 13.73
CA THR A 33 21.46 55.80 14.32
C THR A 33 21.62 54.26 14.16
N SER A 34 22.81 53.86 13.71
CA SER A 34 23.33 52.52 13.57
C SER A 34 23.38 51.72 14.87
N ALA A 35 22.95 50.46 14.86
CA ALA A 35 23.59 49.42 15.65
C ALA A 35 23.36 48.04 15.01
N ASN A 36 24.44 47.45 14.65
CA ASN A 36 24.64 46.11 14.13
C ASN A 36 24.12 45.06 15.11
N THR A 37 23.20 44.17 14.68
CA THR A 37 22.99 42.89 15.36
C THR A 37 22.50 41.86 14.35
N SER A 38 23.19 40.77 14.30
CA SER A 38 23.07 39.52 13.60
C SER A 38 21.67 39.14 13.12
N GLN A 39 21.52 39.05 11.81
CA GLN A 39 20.37 38.36 11.16
C GLN A 39 20.51 36.85 11.37
N GLN A 40 19.68 36.36 12.25
CA GLN A 40 19.32 34.95 12.30
C GLN A 40 18.25 34.74 11.22
N GLY A 41 18.64 34.19 10.08
CA GLY A 41 17.75 33.85 9.00
C GLY A 41 16.77 32.77 9.45
N THR A 42 15.54 33.16 9.73
CA THR A 42 14.38 32.24 9.71
C THR A 42 14.15 31.89 8.24
N ALA A 43 14.49 30.66 7.88
CA ALA A 43 14.03 30.05 6.65
C ALA A 43 12.50 29.92 6.77
N GLU A 44 11.77 30.83 6.12
CA GLU A 44 10.37 30.58 5.79
C GLU A 44 10.36 29.41 4.80
N SER A 45 9.97 28.24 5.32
CA SER A 45 9.55 27.11 4.52
C SER A 45 8.27 27.56 3.79
N GLY A 46 8.41 28.06 2.58
CA GLY A 46 7.29 28.26 1.68
C GLY A 46 6.69 26.90 1.38
N ALA A 47 5.56 26.57 2.00
CA ALA A 47 4.74 25.45 1.59
C ALA A 47 4.26 25.69 0.17
N GLN A 48 4.97 25.13 -0.81
CA GLN A 48 4.46 24.99 -2.18
C GLN A 48 3.32 23.95 -2.09
N SER A 49 2.08 24.41 -2.19
CA SER A 49 0.90 23.57 -2.39
C SER A 49 0.85 23.08 -3.85
N GLY A 50 1.83 22.30 -4.25
CA GLY A 50 1.82 21.52 -5.48
C GLY A 50 1.58 20.06 -5.11
N THR A 51 0.85 19.31 -5.92
CA THR A 51 0.80 17.85 -5.81
C THR A 51 2.24 17.32 -5.87
N PRO A 52 2.66 16.44 -4.97
CA PRO A 52 3.99 15.86 -5.01
C PRO A 52 4.19 15.11 -6.33
N THR A 53 5.40 15.10 -6.86
CA THR A 53 5.77 14.30 -8.03
C THR A 53 6.33 12.95 -7.66
N GLU A 54 6.80 12.81 -6.43
CA GLU A 54 7.41 11.61 -5.88
C GLU A 54 7.00 11.43 -4.42
N VAL A 55 7.03 10.20 -3.96
CA VAL A 55 6.81 9.81 -2.56
C VAL A 55 7.91 8.85 -2.13
N THR A 56 8.36 8.97 -0.88
CA THR A 56 9.30 8.02 -0.28
C THR A 56 8.53 7.07 0.63
N ILE A 57 8.68 5.78 0.38
CA ILE A 57 8.06 4.69 1.13
C ILE A 57 9.13 3.78 1.73
N THR A 58 8.77 3.00 2.74
CA THR A 58 9.60 1.89 3.21
C THR A 58 9.25 0.62 2.43
N SER A 59 10.24 0.03 1.79
CA SER A 59 10.14 -1.20 1.00
C SER A 59 11.27 -2.16 1.39
N LEU A 60 11.17 -3.43 1.03
CA LEU A 60 12.30 -4.34 1.12
C LEU A 60 13.20 -4.15 -0.10
N ASN A 61 14.50 -4.32 0.09
CA ASN A 61 15.49 -4.39 -0.99
C ASN A 61 15.70 -5.85 -1.44
N GLY A 62 16.60 -6.08 -2.41
CA GLY A 62 16.93 -7.42 -2.92
C GLY A 62 17.52 -8.37 -1.87
N SER A 63 18.03 -7.85 -0.75
CA SER A 63 18.50 -8.63 0.40
C SER A 63 17.41 -8.91 1.44
N GLY A 64 16.18 -8.41 1.22
CA GLY A 64 15.07 -8.54 2.16
C GLY A 64 15.15 -7.60 3.37
N GLU A 65 15.96 -6.55 3.29
CA GLU A 65 16.09 -5.56 4.35
C GLU A 65 15.20 -4.34 4.06
N LYS A 66 14.59 -3.75 5.10
CA LYS A 66 13.80 -2.52 4.98
C LYS A 66 14.70 -1.35 4.59
N ALA A 67 14.32 -0.63 3.55
CA ALA A 67 15.00 0.55 3.04
C ALA A 67 14.01 1.59 2.53
N ASP A 68 14.43 2.85 2.52
CA ASP A 68 13.66 3.91 1.88
C ASP A 68 13.77 3.79 0.36
N LEU A 69 12.63 3.86 -0.31
CA LEU A 69 12.49 3.84 -1.76
C LEU A 69 11.69 5.05 -2.21
N THR A 70 12.25 5.84 -3.12
CA THR A 70 11.51 6.92 -3.77
C THR A 70 10.87 6.41 -5.05
N VAL A 71 9.56 6.63 -5.17
CA VAL A 71 8.75 6.21 -6.32
C VAL A 71 7.94 7.40 -6.84
N PRO A 72 7.52 7.39 -8.12
CA PRO A 72 6.60 8.40 -8.63
C PRO A 72 5.31 8.45 -7.79
N TYR A 73 4.81 9.66 -7.53
CA TYR A 73 3.48 9.86 -6.96
C TYR A 73 2.43 9.74 -8.06
N ASP A 74 1.32 9.07 -7.77
CA ASP A 74 0.23 8.78 -8.70
C ASP A 74 0.72 8.07 -9.99
N PRO A 75 1.44 6.93 -9.86
CA PRO A 75 1.97 6.20 -11.00
C PRO A 75 0.84 5.78 -11.94
N GLN A 76 1.06 5.92 -13.25
CA GLN A 76 0.06 5.66 -14.27
C GLN A 76 0.24 4.31 -14.97
N ARG A 77 1.43 3.72 -14.86
CA ARG A 77 1.80 2.46 -15.51
C ARG A 77 2.43 1.53 -14.47
N ILE A 78 1.67 0.56 -14.03
CA ILE A 78 2.05 -0.34 -12.95
C ILE A 78 2.27 -1.75 -13.49
N ALA A 79 3.47 -2.30 -13.28
CA ALA A 79 3.77 -3.71 -13.52
C ALA A 79 3.68 -4.49 -12.20
N ILE A 80 2.90 -5.57 -12.16
CA ILE A 80 2.65 -6.32 -10.93
C ILE A 80 3.00 -7.79 -11.07
N LEU A 81 3.90 -8.26 -10.22
CA LEU A 81 4.32 -9.64 -10.08
C LEU A 81 4.04 -10.20 -8.67
N ASP A 82 3.20 -9.49 -7.90
CA ASP A 82 2.73 -9.90 -6.57
C ASP A 82 1.21 -9.77 -6.46
N MET A 83 0.54 -10.89 -6.22
CA MET A 83 -0.93 -10.93 -6.20
C MET A 83 -1.55 -10.23 -5.00
N ALA A 84 -0.84 -10.15 -3.87
CA ALA A 84 -1.33 -9.42 -2.70
C ALA A 84 -1.34 -7.90 -2.95
N SER A 85 -0.32 -7.39 -3.64
CA SER A 85 -0.27 -5.98 -4.05
C SER A 85 -1.33 -5.67 -5.12
N LEU A 86 -1.60 -6.61 -6.04
CA LEU A 86 -2.65 -6.46 -7.04
C LEU A 86 -4.05 -6.37 -6.40
N ASP A 87 -4.34 -7.25 -5.44
CA ASP A 87 -5.59 -7.25 -4.67
C ASP A 87 -5.80 -5.92 -3.91
N ILE A 88 -4.74 -5.37 -3.33
CA ILE A 88 -4.80 -4.07 -2.66
C ILE A 88 -5.06 -2.93 -3.65
N LEU A 89 -4.40 -2.92 -4.81
CA LEU A 89 -4.63 -1.90 -5.85
C LEU A 89 -6.05 -1.97 -6.41
N ASP A 90 -6.58 -3.16 -6.60
CA ASP A 90 -7.97 -3.39 -6.98
C ASP A 90 -8.94 -2.83 -5.94
N ALA A 91 -8.72 -3.18 -4.67
CA ALA A 91 -9.55 -2.70 -3.56
C ALA A 91 -9.50 -1.17 -3.38
N LEU A 92 -8.37 -0.52 -3.69
CA LEU A 92 -8.21 0.94 -3.69
C LEU A 92 -8.83 1.61 -4.92
N GLY A 93 -9.28 0.84 -5.93
CA GLY A 93 -9.90 1.36 -7.15
C GLY A 93 -8.91 1.99 -8.13
N VAL A 94 -7.63 1.58 -8.09
CA VAL A 94 -6.56 2.06 -8.99
C VAL A 94 -6.03 0.96 -9.92
N GLY A 95 -6.77 -0.13 -10.03
CA GLY A 95 -6.42 -1.27 -10.88
C GLY A 95 -6.36 -0.97 -12.38
N ASP A 96 -7.02 0.10 -12.83
CA ASP A 96 -6.96 0.60 -14.21
C ASP A 96 -5.57 1.12 -14.64
N ARG A 97 -4.66 1.29 -13.67
CA ARG A 97 -3.25 1.66 -13.90
C ARG A 97 -2.35 0.45 -14.19
N VAL A 98 -2.85 -0.78 -14.01
CA VAL A 98 -2.08 -2.01 -14.24
C VAL A 98 -1.92 -2.23 -15.74
N VAL A 99 -0.69 -2.21 -16.21
CA VAL A 99 -0.33 -2.41 -17.63
C VAL A 99 0.22 -3.80 -17.89
N GLY A 100 0.62 -4.53 -16.85
CA GLY A 100 1.08 -5.91 -16.94
C GLY A 100 1.04 -6.59 -15.58
N THR A 101 0.74 -7.89 -15.58
CA THR A 101 0.70 -8.70 -14.37
C THR A 101 1.24 -10.12 -14.60
N ALA A 102 1.67 -10.77 -13.50
CA ALA A 102 1.98 -12.19 -13.55
C ALA A 102 0.71 -13.02 -13.75
N ASP A 103 0.85 -14.17 -14.39
CA ASP A 103 -0.24 -15.13 -14.54
C ASP A 103 -0.78 -15.59 -13.17
N THR A 104 -2.09 -15.65 -13.04
CA THR A 104 -2.76 -16.07 -11.80
C THR A 104 -4.02 -16.86 -12.08
N SER A 105 -4.31 -17.85 -11.22
CA SER A 105 -5.55 -18.61 -11.22
C SER A 105 -6.54 -18.13 -10.15
N LEU A 106 -6.27 -17.03 -9.47
CA LEU A 106 -7.14 -16.45 -8.46
C LEU A 106 -8.41 -15.89 -9.15
N GLU A 107 -9.56 -16.45 -8.80
CA GLU A 107 -10.83 -16.16 -9.49
C GLU A 107 -11.21 -14.67 -9.41
N TYR A 108 -10.95 -14.03 -8.29
CA TYR A 108 -11.28 -12.62 -8.06
C TYR A 108 -10.31 -11.62 -8.72
N LEU A 109 -9.20 -12.10 -9.31
CA LEU A 109 -8.24 -11.27 -10.07
C LEU A 109 -8.25 -11.60 -11.58
N GLN A 110 -9.23 -12.37 -12.06
CA GLN A 110 -9.29 -12.76 -13.48
C GLN A 110 -9.54 -11.60 -14.43
N ASP A 111 -10.08 -10.50 -13.97
CA ASP A 111 -10.27 -9.28 -14.78
C ASP A 111 -8.94 -8.67 -15.24
N TYR A 112 -7.83 -9.00 -14.54
CA TYR A 112 -6.47 -8.60 -14.90
C TYR A 112 -5.78 -9.57 -15.88
N ILE A 113 -6.41 -10.70 -16.22
CA ILE A 113 -5.90 -11.67 -17.20
C ILE A 113 -6.67 -11.47 -18.51
N SER A 114 -6.23 -10.51 -19.31
CA SER A 114 -6.85 -10.11 -20.56
C SER A 114 -5.82 -9.74 -21.62
N ASP A 115 -6.25 -9.63 -22.87
CA ASP A 115 -5.39 -9.22 -23.99
C ASP A 115 -4.91 -7.76 -23.89
N GLU A 116 -5.49 -6.96 -22.99
CA GLU A 116 -5.16 -5.54 -22.77
C GLU A 116 -4.06 -5.36 -21.72
N ILE A 117 -3.80 -6.38 -20.90
CA ILE A 117 -2.81 -6.38 -19.82
C ILE A 117 -1.73 -7.40 -20.16
N GLU A 118 -0.47 -6.93 -20.25
CA GLU A 118 0.65 -7.78 -20.66
C GLU A 118 0.93 -8.87 -19.62
N ASN A 119 1.23 -10.08 -20.10
CA ASN A 119 1.65 -11.19 -19.25
C ASN A 119 3.15 -11.04 -18.93
N LEU A 120 3.47 -10.80 -17.66
CA LEU A 120 4.83 -10.58 -17.18
C LEU A 120 5.53 -11.87 -16.70
N GLY A 121 4.97 -13.03 -17.01
CA GLY A 121 5.46 -14.33 -16.56
C GLY A 121 4.71 -14.82 -15.31
N THR A 122 5.43 -15.24 -14.28
CA THR A 122 4.85 -15.80 -13.07
C THR A 122 5.36 -15.08 -11.82
N ILE A 123 4.70 -15.33 -10.68
CA ILE A 123 5.17 -14.83 -9.36
C ILE A 123 6.52 -15.42 -8.92
N LYS A 124 7.14 -16.31 -9.70
CA LYS A 124 8.44 -16.92 -9.42
C LYS A 124 9.50 -16.62 -10.48
N GLU A 125 9.08 -16.26 -11.67
CA GLU A 125 9.94 -16.00 -12.82
C GLU A 125 9.33 -14.88 -13.66
N ALA A 126 9.99 -13.72 -13.63
CA ALA A 126 9.58 -12.55 -14.38
C ALA A 126 10.13 -12.61 -15.81
N ASP A 127 9.29 -12.26 -16.77
CA ASP A 127 9.71 -11.96 -18.13
C ASP A 127 10.18 -10.49 -18.20
N LEU A 128 11.49 -10.29 -18.10
CA LEU A 128 12.09 -8.95 -18.09
C LEU A 128 11.85 -8.18 -19.39
N GLU A 129 11.74 -8.87 -20.53
CA GLU A 129 11.47 -8.23 -21.82
C GLU A 129 10.02 -7.69 -21.85
N ALA A 130 9.07 -8.48 -21.37
CA ALA A 130 7.67 -8.05 -21.22
C ALA A 130 7.53 -6.90 -20.22
N VAL A 131 8.20 -6.98 -19.05
CA VAL A 131 8.22 -5.89 -18.07
C VAL A 131 8.77 -4.60 -18.68
N MET A 132 9.89 -4.68 -19.40
CA MET A 132 10.50 -3.52 -20.05
C MET A 132 9.58 -2.94 -21.16
N ALA A 133 8.91 -3.81 -21.92
CA ALA A 133 8.00 -3.39 -22.98
C ALA A 133 6.77 -2.64 -22.45
N CYS A 134 6.38 -2.91 -21.20
CA CYS A 134 5.31 -2.16 -20.52
C CYS A 134 5.69 -0.72 -20.17
N GLU A 135 6.98 -0.34 -20.19
CA GLU A 135 7.46 0.99 -19.75
C GLU A 135 6.80 1.41 -18.41
N PRO A 136 6.96 0.63 -17.33
CA PRO A 136 6.28 0.90 -16.08
C PRO A 136 6.90 2.07 -15.32
N ASP A 137 6.06 2.80 -14.57
CA ASP A 137 6.50 3.83 -13.61
C ASP A 137 6.98 3.20 -12.30
N VAL A 138 6.40 2.03 -11.96
CA VAL A 138 6.71 1.27 -10.75
C VAL A 138 6.44 -0.22 -10.97
N ILE A 139 7.23 -1.07 -10.32
CA ILE A 139 7.11 -2.52 -10.36
C ILE A 139 6.83 -3.04 -8.95
N PHE A 140 5.83 -3.91 -8.78
CA PHE A 140 5.56 -4.59 -7.52
C PHE A 140 5.97 -6.05 -7.59
N ILE A 141 6.72 -6.51 -6.58
CA ILE A 141 7.13 -7.91 -6.46
C ILE A 141 6.84 -8.48 -5.08
N GLY A 142 6.70 -9.80 -5.01
CA GLY A 142 6.69 -10.56 -3.75
C GLY A 142 8.01 -11.28 -3.50
N GLY A 143 8.13 -11.93 -2.33
CA GLY A 143 9.36 -12.56 -1.88
C GLY A 143 9.94 -13.65 -2.80
N ARG A 144 9.11 -14.26 -3.64
CA ARG A 144 9.57 -15.28 -4.60
C ARG A 144 10.41 -14.73 -5.74
N LEU A 145 10.33 -13.40 -5.97
CA LEU A 145 11.10 -12.68 -6.99
C LEU A 145 12.22 -11.82 -6.39
N ALA A 146 12.54 -11.97 -5.10
CA ALA A 146 13.63 -11.22 -4.47
C ALA A 146 14.97 -11.33 -5.24
N SER A 147 15.27 -12.50 -5.82
CA SER A 147 16.47 -12.69 -6.64
C SER A 147 16.48 -11.92 -7.97
N SER A 148 15.32 -11.46 -8.43
CA SER A 148 15.17 -10.65 -9.64
C SER A 148 15.13 -9.15 -9.36
N TYR A 149 15.19 -8.75 -8.07
CA TYR A 149 15.06 -7.37 -7.64
C TYR A 149 16.01 -6.42 -8.38
N ASP A 150 17.30 -6.75 -8.44
CA ASP A 150 18.31 -5.88 -9.05
C ASP A 150 18.04 -5.69 -10.55
N ALA A 151 17.71 -6.76 -11.27
CA ALA A 151 17.42 -6.69 -12.70
C ALA A 151 16.12 -5.89 -12.99
N LEU A 152 15.10 -6.04 -12.17
CA LEU A 152 13.86 -5.26 -12.28
C LEU A 152 14.09 -3.80 -11.92
N SER A 153 14.98 -3.51 -10.97
CA SER A 153 15.32 -2.14 -10.56
C SER A 153 16.06 -1.33 -11.64
N GLU A 154 16.65 -2.01 -12.63
CA GLU A 154 17.20 -1.35 -13.81
C GLU A 154 16.11 -0.83 -14.78
N ILE A 155 14.88 -1.32 -14.65
CA ILE A 155 13.74 -0.92 -15.50
C ILE A 155 12.94 0.21 -14.83
N ALA A 156 12.52 0.04 -13.57
CA ALA A 156 11.76 1.02 -12.80
C ALA A 156 11.93 0.77 -11.29
N PRO A 157 11.54 1.72 -10.41
CA PRO A 157 11.52 1.50 -8.97
C PRO A 157 10.74 0.24 -8.59
N VAL A 158 11.33 -0.62 -7.73
CA VAL A 158 10.73 -1.89 -7.32
C VAL A 158 10.21 -1.80 -5.90
N VAL A 159 8.90 -1.89 -5.74
CA VAL A 159 8.22 -2.00 -4.46
C VAL A 159 8.12 -3.47 -4.09
N TYR A 160 8.80 -3.86 -3.03
CA TYR A 160 8.79 -5.20 -2.50
C TYR A 160 8.20 -5.20 -1.09
N LEU A 161 6.96 -5.67 -0.98
CA LEU A 161 6.22 -5.77 0.28
C LEU A 161 6.07 -7.25 0.67
N SER A 162 6.02 -7.50 1.97
CA SER A 162 5.82 -8.85 2.50
C SER A 162 5.05 -8.81 3.82
N THR A 163 4.63 -9.99 4.28
CA THR A 163 4.08 -10.16 5.63
C THR A 163 5.21 -10.06 6.66
N ASP A 164 5.07 -9.17 7.62
CA ASP A 164 5.97 -9.06 8.77
C ASP A 164 5.55 -10.10 9.83
N THR A 165 6.46 -11.00 10.18
CA THR A 165 6.18 -12.10 11.11
C THR A 165 5.91 -11.61 12.53
N GLU A 166 6.48 -10.46 12.93
CA GLU A 166 6.27 -9.88 14.24
C GLU A 166 4.90 -9.21 14.37
N LEU A 167 4.41 -8.63 13.29
CA LEU A 167 3.11 -7.95 13.25
C LEU A 167 1.92 -8.91 13.07
N GLY A 168 2.13 -10.01 12.35
CA GLY A 168 1.08 -10.91 11.90
C GLY A 168 0.44 -10.48 10.58
N VAL A 169 -0.49 -11.30 10.08
CA VAL A 169 -1.06 -11.11 8.74
C VAL A 169 -1.90 -9.84 8.64
N VAL A 170 -2.82 -9.60 9.58
CA VAL A 170 -3.79 -8.51 9.47
C VAL A 170 -3.10 -7.16 9.50
N GLU A 171 -2.21 -6.96 10.45
CA GLU A 171 -1.49 -5.70 10.57
C GLU A 171 -0.49 -5.50 9.42
N SER A 172 0.14 -6.58 8.94
CA SER A 172 0.99 -6.51 7.75
C SER A 172 0.22 -6.08 6.50
N VAL A 173 -0.99 -6.63 6.29
CA VAL A 173 -1.87 -6.20 5.18
C VAL A 173 -2.26 -4.74 5.32
N ARG A 174 -2.61 -4.29 6.54
CA ARG A 174 -2.92 -2.87 6.79
C ARG A 174 -1.74 -1.96 6.46
N GLN A 175 -0.54 -2.30 6.89
CA GLN A 175 0.66 -1.52 6.60
C GLN A 175 1.00 -1.52 5.12
N ASN A 176 0.93 -2.67 4.45
CA ASN A 176 1.16 -2.77 3.02
C ASN A 176 0.12 -1.96 2.22
N ALA A 177 -1.16 -2.04 2.62
CA ALA A 177 -2.22 -1.24 2.01
C ALA A 177 -1.98 0.27 2.21
N THR A 178 -1.56 0.68 3.41
CA THR A 178 -1.21 2.09 3.68
C THR A 178 -0.03 2.55 2.82
N THR A 179 0.99 1.71 2.69
CA THR A 179 2.16 1.99 1.84
C THR A 179 1.75 2.14 0.38
N ILE A 180 0.93 1.24 -0.15
CA ILE A 180 0.42 1.32 -1.53
C ILE A 180 -0.48 2.54 -1.70
N ALA A 181 -1.41 2.78 -0.76
CA ALA A 181 -2.32 3.92 -0.80
C ALA A 181 -1.59 5.28 -0.80
N SER A 182 -0.43 5.37 -0.13
CA SER A 182 0.37 6.59 -0.08
C SER A 182 0.93 7.01 -1.45
N LEU A 183 1.07 6.08 -2.39
CA LEU A 183 1.47 6.39 -3.75
C LEU A 183 0.41 7.23 -4.48
N PHE A 184 -0.84 7.17 -4.03
CA PHE A 184 -2.02 7.77 -4.69
C PHE A 184 -2.72 8.82 -3.80
N GLY A 185 -2.25 9.05 -2.57
CA GLY A 185 -2.95 9.91 -1.60
C GLY A 185 -4.28 9.33 -1.12
N LEU A 186 -4.39 8.01 -1.05
CA LEU A 186 -5.60 7.26 -0.71
C LEU A 186 -5.54 6.64 0.69
N GLU A 187 -4.61 7.03 1.55
CA GLU A 187 -4.37 6.43 2.87
C GLU A 187 -5.64 6.44 3.74
N ALA A 188 -6.46 7.47 3.61
CA ALA A 188 -7.72 7.57 4.34
C ALA A 188 -8.74 6.47 4.01
N GLN A 189 -8.60 5.79 2.85
CA GLN A 189 -9.49 4.70 2.45
C GLN A 189 -9.12 3.37 3.12
N VAL A 190 -7.88 3.21 3.58
CA VAL A 190 -7.39 1.94 4.15
C VAL A 190 -8.19 1.54 5.39
N ASP A 191 -8.52 2.49 6.27
CA ASP A 191 -9.31 2.19 7.46
C ASP A 191 -10.73 1.71 7.11
N GLU A 192 -11.35 2.26 6.06
CA GLU A 192 -12.67 1.83 5.59
C GLU A 192 -12.61 0.42 4.97
N LEU A 193 -11.61 0.14 4.14
CA LEU A 193 -11.38 -1.19 3.55
C LEU A 193 -11.16 -2.24 4.63
N MET A 194 -10.36 -1.92 5.66
CA MET A 194 -10.04 -2.87 6.73
C MET A 194 -11.17 -3.03 7.75
N ALA A 195 -12.09 -2.07 7.90
CA ALA A 195 -13.15 -2.12 8.92
C ALA A 195 -14.05 -3.37 8.79
N GLY A 196 -14.40 -3.76 7.56
CA GLY A 196 -15.17 -4.97 7.31
C GLY A 196 -14.43 -6.25 7.69
N PHE A 197 -13.12 -6.26 7.49
CA PHE A 197 -12.24 -7.36 7.85
C PHE A 197 -12.09 -7.46 9.37
N ASP A 198 -11.81 -6.35 10.04
CA ASP A 198 -11.70 -6.26 11.50
C ASP A 198 -12.97 -6.74 12.19
N SER A 199 -14.14 -6.33 11.68
CA SER A 199 -15.43 -6.77 12.21
C SER A 199 -15.64 -8.28 12.12
N ARG A 200 -15.18 -8.91 11.03
CA ARG A 200 -15.24 -10.36 10.86
C ARG A 200 -14.29 -11.08 11.80
N ILE A 201 -13.09 -10.57 11.98
CA ILE A 201 -12.10 -11.10 12.93
C ILE A 201 -12.67 -11.04 14.35
N GLN A 202 -13.24 -9.91 14.74
CA GLN A 202 -13.87 -9.74 16.05
C GLN A 202 -15.01 -10.73 16.27
N ALA A 203 -15.90 -10.91 15.31
CA ALA A 203 -16.99 -11.87 15.38
C ALA A 203 -16.49 -13.33 15.49
N LEU A 204 -15.38 -13.67 14.83
CA LEU A 204 -14.74 -14.97 14.93
C LEU A 204 -14.07 -15.15 16.29
N ALA A 205 -13.44 -14.10 16.84
CA ALA A 205 -12.80 -14.15 18.15
C ALA A 205 -13.78 -14.45 19.30
N GLU A 206 -15.02 -13.95 19.21
CA GLU A 206 -16.08 -14.28 20.17
C GLU A 206 -16.38 -15.79 20.20
N ASN A 207 -16.31 -16.45 19.05
CA ASN A 207 -16.51 -17.89 18.92
C ASN A 207 -15.25 -18.72 19.22
N ALA A 208 -14.07 -18.12 19.12
CA ALA A 208 -12.79 -18.80 19.37
C ALA A 208 -12.45 -18.88 20.87
N ALA A 209 -13.03 -18.01 21.68
CA ALA A 209 -12.73 -17.91 23.11
C ALA A 209 -12.91 -19.25 23.83
N GLY A 210 -11.82 -19.76 24.44
CA GLY A 210 -11.82 -21.04 25.14
C GLY A 210 -11.79 -22.28 24.24
N HIS A 211 -11.62 -22.11 22.93
CA HIS A 211 -11.47 -23.22 21.99
C HIS A 211 -10.02 -23.36 21.53
N THR A 212 -9.65 -24.58 21.22
CA THR A 212 -8.33 -24.97 20.74
C THR A 212 -8.36 -25.24 19.24
N ALA A 213 -7.24 -25.02 18.55
CA ALA A 213 -7.06 -25.35 17.15
C ALA A 213 -5.66 -25.94 16.87
N ILE A 214 -5.54 -26.65 15.77
CA ILE A 214 -4.26 -27.02 15.16
C ILE A 214 -4.27 -26.47 13.74
N VAL A 215 -3.24 -25.73 13.39
CA VAL A 215 -2.98 -25.33 12.00
C VAL A 215 -1.95 -26.29 11.43
N GLY A 216 -2.23 -26.91 10.30
CA GLY A 216 -1.33 -27.90 9.72
C GLY A 216 -1.34 -27.90 8.20
N LEU A 217 -0.22 -28.31 7.62
CA LEU A 217 0.00 -28.47 6.20
C LEU A 217 0.22 -29.94 5.86
N VAL A 218 -0.59 -30.48 4.96
CA VAL A 218 -0.41 -31.83 4.41
C VAL A 218 0.36 -31.71 3.09
N THR A 219 1.57 -32.29 3.05
CA THR A 219 2.39 -32.33 1.85
C THR A 219 3.04 -33.69 1.69
N SER A 220 2.98 -34.27 0.49
CA SER A 220 3.71 -35.51 0.14
C SER A 220 3.60 -36.66 1.17
N GLY A 221 2.44 -36.77 1.83
CA GLY A 221 2.19 -37.81 2.84
C GLY A 221 2.64 -37.47 4.27
N SER A 222 3.10 -36.23 4.49
CA SER A 222 3.44 -35.71 5.81
C SER A 222 2.38 -34.70 6.28
N PHE A 223 2.12 -34.67 7.58
CA PHE A 223 1.35 -33.63 8.26
C PHE A 223 2.31 -32.79 9.11
N ASN A 224 2.49 -31.54 8.72
CA ASN A 224 3.35 -30.59 9.42
C ASN A 224 2.49 -29.65 10.25
N VAL A 225 2.72 -29.57 11.55
CA VAL A 225 2.03 -28.62 12.43
C VAL A 225 2.71 -27.26 12.30
N LEU A 226 1.89 -26.22 12.14
CA LEU A 226 2.35 -24.85 11.94
C LEU A 226 2.17 -24.05 13.23
N GLY A 227 3.07 -23.10 13.48
CA GLY A 227 2.99 -22.18 14.62
C GLY A 227 1.99 -21.04 14.41
N ASN A 228 2.14 -19.98 15.21
CA ASN A 228 1.26 -18.81 15.20
C ASN A 228 1.89 -17.59 14.52
N ASP A 229 2.97 -17.78 13.73
CA ASP A 229 3.73 -16.68 13.14
C ASP A 229 3.41 -16.46 11.66
N GLY A 230 3.76 -15.28 11.14
CA GLY A 230 3.59 -14.92 9.75
C GLY A 230 2.16 -15.17 9.28
N ARG A 231 2.01 -15.81 8.13
CA ARG A 231 0.69 -16.12 7.53
C ARG A 231 -0.17 -17.07 8.37
N CYS A 232 0.41 -17.78 9.33
CA CYS A 232 -0.32 -18.68 10.22
C CYS A 232 -0.86 -17.97 11.47
N SER A 233 -0.53 -16.70 11.67
CA SER A 233 -0.97 -15.88 12.81
C SER A 233 -2.49 -15.73 12.89
N MET A 234 -3.17 -15.78 11.76
CA MET A 234 -4.62 -15.56 11.65
C MET A 234 -5.44 -16.37 12.65
N ILE A 235 -5.16 -17.66 12.80
CA ILE A 235 -5.97 -18.56 13.65
C ILE A 235 -5.70 -18.34 15.14
N GLY A 236 -4.43 -18.33 15.54
CA GLY A 236 -4.07 -18.26 16.95
C GLY A 236 -3.97 -16.83 17.45
N ARG A 237 -3.24 -15.96 16.74
CA ARG A 237 -2.91 -14.62 17.21
C ARG A 237 -4.05 -13.62 17.01
N GLU A 238 -4.70 -13.67 15.85
CA GLU A 238 -5.65 -12.63 15.45
C GLU A 238 -7.09 -13.03 15.78
N ILE A 239 -7.48 -14.29 15.53
CA ILE A 239 -8.81 -14.79 15.90
C ILE A 239 -8.83 -15.27 17.35
N GLY A 240 -7.71 -15.79 17.91
CA GLY A 240 -7.59 -16.11 19.32
C GLY A 240 -7.88 -17.57 19.70
N TYR A 241 -7.83 -18.51 18.76
CA TYR A 241 -7.81 -19.94 19.11
C TYR A 241 -6.50 -20.29 19.83
N GLU A 242 -6.59 -21.11 20.88
CA GLU A 242 -5.40 -21.69 21.49
C GLU A 242 -4.79 -22.75 20.55
N ASN A 243 -3.59 -22.50 20.04
CA ASN A 243 -2.88 -23.50 19.24
C ASN A 243 -2.26 -24.56 20.15
N ILE A 244 -2.84 -25.75 20.17
CA ILE A 244 -2.45 -26.85 21.08
C ILE A 244 -1.18 -27.58 20.64
N GLY A 245 -0.56 -27.18 19.63
CA GLY A 245 0.53 -27.97 19.12
C GLY A 245 1.89 -27.39 19.40
N VAL A 246 2.12 -26.11 19.37
CA VAL A 246 3.51 -25.69 19.17
C VAL A 246 3.77 -24.19 19.24
N ASP A 247 4.68 -23.85 20.13
CA ASP A 247 5.59 -22.73 19.94
C ASP A 247 6.70 -23.19 18.96
N ALA A 248 6.34 -23.42 17.70
CA ALA A 248 7.33 -23.76 16.69
C ALA A 248 7.66 -22.51 15.89
N GLU A 249 8.94 -22.19 15.83
CA GLU A 249 9.44 -21.25 14.83
C GLU A 249 9.16 -21.85 13.44
N ILE A 250 8.46 -21.08 12.61
CA ILE A 250 8.18 -21.48 11.23
C ILE A 250 9.44 -21.24 10.42
N ASP A 251 10.01 -22.30 9.85
CA ASP A 251 11.01 -22.15 8.82
C ASP A 251 10.36 -21.62 7.53
N THR A 252 10.45 -20.32 7.32
CA THR A 252 9.89 -19.65 6.12
C THR A 252 10.77 -19.81 4.89
N SER A 253 11.96 -20.43 5.02
CA SER A 253 12.90 -20.60 3.92
C SER A 253 12.48 -21.65 2.89
N THR A 254 11.51 -22.50 3.22
CA THR A 254 11.09 -23.63 2.38
C THR A 254 9.74 -23.46 1.68
N HIS A 255 9.15 -22.25 1.72
CA HIS A 255 7.80 -22.03 1.13
C HIS A 255 7.73 -20.80 0.26
#